data_9334a583515b3e664c9166a5b1909195
#
_entry.id   9334a583515b3e664c9166a5b1909195
#
_cell.length_a   1.000
_cell.length_b   1.000
_cell.length_c   1.000
_cell.angle_alpha   90.00
_cell.angle_beta   90.00
_cell.angle_gamma   90.00
#
_symmetry.space_group_name_H-M   'P 1'
#
loop_
_entity.id
_entity.type
_entity.pdbx_description
1 polymer ?
#
loop_
_entity_poly.entity_id
_entity_poly.type
_entity_poly.pdbx_seq_one_letter_code
_entity_poly.pdbx_strand_id
1 'polypeptide(L)'
;MSNVETIKVVPARYPLRAAGAVVALFVLAVVIQSVAFNPRWEWAVFARWFFDPVIHEGVGQTLLLTLISTVLSVVIGGMLALARLSSSWLLNSLAWGYIWLFRSLPLIVVLIILYNFSYLYDTLSLGVPFTGITWGSFETINVLGQFSTAIVGLTLVQSAYTAEIIRGGFLGVDHGQYEAAAALGLPAWRRTVRIILPQALRTILPSGFNEIISLAKGTAMVYVLAMPELFYTIQMIYNRTQEVIPLLMVGAVWYLVITTVLSAIQHVIERGLARSERQIGRASVGKECR
;
A
#
# COMPACT_ATOMS: atom_id res chain seq x y z
N MET A 1 -30.97 -60.48 -4.84
CA MET A 1 -29.92 -59.77 -5.64
C MET A 1 -30.55 -58.44 -6.10
N SER A 2 -30.28 -57.38 -5.38
CA SER A 2 -30.82 -56.03 -5.67
C SER A 2 -29.98 -55.38 -6.78
N ASN A 3 -30.62 -55.04 -7.90
CA ASN A 3 -30.00 -54.26 -8.99
C ASN A 3 -29.65 -52.86 -8.41
N VAL A 4 -28.36 -52.61 -8.22
CA VAL A 4 -27.86 -51.27 -7.95
C VAL A 4 -27.83 -50.56 -9.33
N GLU A 5 -28.86 -49.72 -9.59
CA GLU A 5 -28.85 -48.83 -10.72
C GLU A 5 -27.68 -47.81 -10.56
N THR A 6 -26.72 -47.93 -11.48
CA THR A 6 -25.60 -46.98 -11.53
C THR A 6 -26.13 -45.62 -12.00
N ILE A 7 -26.22 -44.66 -11.10
CA ILE A 7 -26.61 -43.26 -11.45
C ILE A 7 -25.54 -42.67 -12.34
N LYS A 8 -25.91 -42.45 -13.61
CA LYS A 8 -25.05 -41.84 -14.62
C LYS A 8 -25.02 -40.31 -14.36
N VAL A 9 -23.94 -39.81 -13.76
CA VAL A 9 -23.75 -38.38 -13.55
C VAL A 9 -23.49 -37.72 -14.93
N VAL A 10 -24.47 -36.98 -15.42
CA VAL A 10 -24.32 -36.18 -16.66
C VAL A 10 -23.87 -34.78 -16.29
N PRO A 11 -22.74 -34.30 -16.81
CA PRO A 11 -22.27 -32.95 -16.50
C PRO A 11 -23.27 -31.91 -17.02
N ALA A 12 -23.66 -30.98 -16.16
CA ALA A 12 -24.58 -29.89 -16.54
C ALA A 12 -23.95 -29.00 -17.62
N ARG A 13 -24.59 -28.90 -18.76
CA ARG A 13 -24.16 -28.01 -19.84
C ARG A 13 -24.78 -26.63 -19.65
N TYR A 14 -23.93 -25.61 -19.60
CA TYR A 14 -24.34 -24.20 -19.46
C TYR A 14 -24.07 -23.45 -20.78
N PRO A 15 -24.97 -23.58 -21.79
CA PRO A 15 -24.76 -22.97 -23.12
C PRO A 15 -24.62 -21.44 -23.06
N LEU A 16 -25.35 -20.77 -22.16
CA LEU A 16 -25.26 -19.32 -21.96
C LEU A 16 -23.89 -18.89 -21.43
N ARG A 17 -23.25 -19.70 -20.55
CA ARG A 17 -21.89 -19.42 -20.07
C ARG A 17 -20.85 -19.59 -21.18
N ALA A 18 -21.03 -20.60 -22.02
CA ALA A 18 -20.16 -20.81 -23.19
C ALA A 18 -20.30 -19.66 -24.20
N ALA A 19 -21.54 -19.24 -24.51
CA ALA A 19 -21.80 -18.08 -25.38
C ALA A 19 -21.19 -16.79 -24.78
N GLY A 20 -21.36 -16.55 -23.51
CA GLY A 20 -20.73 -15.40 -22.80
C GLY A 20 -19.20 -15.43 -22.88
N ALA A 21 -18.58 -16.60 -22.71
CA ALA A 21 -17.13 -16.75 -22.85
C ALA A 21 -16.64 -16.46 -24.27
N VAL A 22 -17.38 -16.94 -25.30
CA VAL A 22 -17.05 -16.65 -26.71
C VAL A 22 -17.16 -15.16 -27.01
N VAL A 23 -18.22 -14.49 -26.54
CA VAL A 23 -18.39 -13.03 -26.72
C VAL A 23 -17.24 -12.28 -26.01
N ALA A 24 -16.88 -12.67 -24.78
CA ALA A 24 -15.78 -12.04 -24.04
C ALA A 24 -14.44 -12.21 -24.78
N LEU A 25 -14.15 -13.42 -25.28
CA LEU A 25 -12.94 -13.68 -26.07
C LEU A 25 -12.92 -12.89 -27.38
N PHE A 26 -14.07 -12.77 -28.05
CA PHE A 26 -14.18 -11.96 -29.27
C PHE A 26 -13.90 -10.48 -28.98
N VAL A 27 -14.54 -9.91 -27.96
CA VAL A 27 -14.27 -8.52 -27.53
C VAL A 27 -12.81 -8.32 -27.19
N LEU A 28 -12.22 -9.25 -26.43
CA LEU A 28 -10.80 -9.20 -26.08
C LEU A 28 -9.91 -9.24 -27.34
N ALA A 29 -10.22 -10.10 -28.30
CA ALA A 29 -9.48 -10.19 -29.56
C ALA A 29 -9.56 -8.87 -30.37
N VAL A 30 -10.75 -8.25 -30.44
CA VAL A 30 -10.95 -6.95 -31.10
C VAL A 30 -10.14 -5.86 -30.40
N VAL A 31 -10.12 -5.81 -29.06
CA VAL A 31 -9.31 -4.85 -28.30
C VAL A 31 -7.83 -5.07 -28.56
N ILE A 32 -7.35 -6.32 -28.48
CA ILE A 32 -5.93 -6.63 -28.75
C ILE A 32 -5.55 -6.22 -30.18
N GLN A 33 -6.39 -6.57 -31.17
CA GLN A 33 -6.15 -6.18 -32.56
C GLN A 33 -6.09 -4.66 -32.72
N SER A 34 -7.04 -3.94 -32.13
CA SER A 34 -7.07 -2.47 -32.17
C SER A 34 -5.81 -1.85 -31.56
N VAL A 35 -5.33 -2.37 -30.43
CA VAL A 35 -4.12 -1.87 -29.77
C VAL A 35 -2.86 -2.25 -30.57
N ALA A 36 -2.75 -3.48 -31.04
CA ALA A 36 -1.54 -3.98 -31.71
C ALA A 36 -1.31 -3.33 -33.09
N PHE A 37 -2.37 -3.09 -33.84
CA PHE A 37 -2.27 -2.67 -35.24
C PHE A 37 -2.62 -1.19 -35.50
N ASN A 38 -3.02 -0.43 -34.50
CA ASN A 38 -3.27 0.99 -34.65
C ASN A 38 -1.94 1.78 -34.66
N PRO A 39 -1.57 2.45 -35.77
CA PRO A 39 -0.29 3.16 -35.87
C PRO A 39 -0.10 4.29 -34.84
N ARG A 40 -1.20 4.83 -34.28
CA ARG A 40 -1.15 5.91 -33.29
C ARG A 40 -0.57 5.48 -31.93
N TRP A 41 -0.39 4.16 -31.69
CA TRP A 41 0.30 3.67 -30.50
C TRP A 41 1.82 3.81 -30.58
N GLU A 42 2.38 4.00 -31.76
CA GLU A 42 3.81 4.25 -31.99
C GLU A 42 4.73 3.30 -31.21
N TRP A 43 4.53 2.00 -31.39
CA TRP A 43 5.25 0.95 -30.64
C TRP A 43 6.77 1.06 -30.69
N ALA A 44 7.34 1.61 -31.77
CA ALA A 44 8.77 1.84 -31.89
C ALA A 44 9.25 2.94 -30.91
N VAL A 45 8.44 3.98 -30.73
CA VAL A 45 8.70 5.06 -29.75
C VAL A 45 8.59 4.52 -28.33
N PHE A 46 7.54 3.72 -28.04
CA PHE A 46 7.40 3.03 -26.78
C PHE A 46 8.64 2.19 -26.43
N ALA A 47 9.11 1.33 -27.37
CA ALA A 47 10.26 0.47 -27.14
C ALA A 47 11.56 1.27 -26.89
N ARG A 48 11.74 2.39 -27.57
CA ARG A 48 12.88 3.30 -27.39
C ARG A 48 12.91 3.86 -25.97
N TRP A 49 11.78 4.41 -25.50
CA TRP A 49 11.70 5.04 -24.18
C TRP A 49 11.63 4.05 -23.02
N PHE A 50 11.08 2.86 -23.24
CA PHE A 50 10.91 1.87 -22.18
C PHE A 50 12.24 1.47 -21.52
N PHE A 51 13.32 1.41 -22.29
CA PHE A 51 14.68 1.07 -21.83
C PHE A 51 15.59 2.30 -21.66
N ASP A 52 15.04 3.50 -21.74
CA ASP A 52 15.83 4.72 -21.59
C ASP A 52 16.33 4.89 -20.14
N PRO A 53 17.62 5.22 -19.92
CA PRO A 53 18.18 5.41 -18.57
C PRO A 53 17.43 6.44 -17.73
N VAL A 54 16.91 7.50 -18.34
CA VAL A 54 16.16 8.56 -17.63
C VAL A 54 14.85 8.00 -17.03
N ILE A 55 14.19 7.08 -17.74
CA ILE A 55 13.00 6.40 -17.22
C ILE A 55 13.35 5.47 -16.04
N HIS A 56 14.48 4.74 -16.15
CA HIS A 56 14.96 3.87 -15.06
C HIS A 56 15.33 4.67 -13.80
N GLU A 57 15.90 5.85 -13.96
CA GLU A 57 16.13 6.77 -12.82
C GLU A 57 14.82 7.17 -12.17
N GLY A 58 13.79 7.53 -12.95
CA GLY A 58 12.44 7.80 -12.44
C GLY A 58 11.83 6.62 -11.70
N VAL A 59 11.97 5.40 -12.24
CA VAL A 59 11.56 4.15 -11.55
C VAL A 59 12.31 4.01 -10.22
N GLY A 60 13.61 4.23 -10.20
CA GLY A 60 14.42 4.21 -8.99
C GLY A 60 13.93 5.17 -7.92
N GLN A 61 13.59 6.41 -8.30
CA GLN A 61 13.03 7.41 -7.39
C GLN A 61 11.65 7.01 -6.86
N THR A 62 10.79 6.48 -7.71
CA THR A 62 9.49 5.92 -7.29
C THR A 62 9.64 4.82 -6.24
N LEU A 63 10.56 3.87 -6.45
CA LEU A 63 10.84 2.80 -5.51
C LEU A 63 11.45 3.32 -4.21
N LEU A 64 12.35 4.28 -4.28
CA LEU A 64 12.98 4.92 -3.11
C LEU A 64 11.94 5.65 -2.25
N LEU A 65 11.07 6.45 -2.87
CA LEU A 65 9.95 7.12 -2.18
C LEU A 65 9.03 6.10 -1.51
N THR A 66 8.66 5.04 -2.24
CA THR A 66 7.81 3.97 -1.72
C THR A 66 8.45 3.31 -0.49
N LEU A 67 9.73 2.96 -0.58
CA LEU A 67 10.45 2.28 0.51
C LEU A 67 10.55 3.15 1.76
N ILE A 68 11.06 4.39 1.61
CA ILE A 68 11.25 5.30 2.75
C ILE A 68 9.92 5.62 3.41
N SER A 69 8.91 6.00 2.60
CA SER A 69 7.59 6.35 3.13
C SER A 69 6.89 5.15 3.78
N THR A 70 7.08 3.93 3.26
CA THR A 70 6.58 2.69 3.90
C THR A 70 7.19 2.48 5.27
N VAL A 71 8.53 2.55 5.38
CA VAL A 71 9.22 2.34 6.66
C VAL A 71 8.76 3.36 7.70
N LEU A 72 8.75 4.64 7.34
CA LEU A 72 8.30 5.71 8.23
C LEU A 72 6.82 5.55 8.60
N SER A 73 5.97 5.16 7.65
CA SER A 73 4.53 4.95 7.90
C SER A 73 4.26 3.76 8.80
N VAL A 74 5.05 2.69 8.73
CA VAL A 74 4.93 1.55 9.65
C VAL A 74 5.30 1.96 11.08
N VAL A 75 6.35 2.76 11.24
CA VAL A 75 6.76 3.27 12.56
C VAL A 75 5.71 4.21 13.14
N ILE A 76 5.35 5.27 12.41
CA ILE A 76 4.38 6.27 12.87
C ILE A 76 2.98 5.64 13.01
N GLY A 77 2.53 4.86 12.03
CA GLY A 77 1.26 4.16 12.07
C GLY A 77 1.16 3.14 13.21
N GLY A 78 2.27 2.46 13.52
CA GLY A 78 2.37 1.60 14.70
C GLY A 78 2.19 2.36 16.00
N MET A 79 2.85 3.51 16.15
CA MET A 79 2.67 4.39 17.32
C MET A 79 1.23 4.91 17.43
N LEU A 80 0.64 5.34 16.33
CA LEU A 80 -0.75 5.80 16.28
C LEU A 80 -1.73 4.66 16.64
N ALA A 81 -1.51 3.44 16.14
CA ALA A 81 -2.32 2.29 16.47
C ALA A 81 -2.26 1.95 17.97
N LEU A 82 -1.07 1.98 18.56
CA LEU A 82 -0.88 1.78 20.01
C LEU A 82 -1.58 2.89 20.81
N ALA A 83 -1.48 4.15 20.39
CA ALA A 83 -2.20 5.25 20.99
C ALA A 83 -3.72 5.08 20.91
N ARG A 84 -4.24 4.58 19.79
CA ARG A 84 -5.67 4.25 19.58
C ARG A 84 -6.16 3.08 20.43
N LEU A 85 -5.29 2.13 20.74
CA LEU A 85 -5.59 0.99 21.63
C LEU A 85 -5.36 1.29 23.11
N SER A 86 -4.81 2.47 23.43
CA SER A 86 -4.55 2.88 24.81
C SER A 86 -5.84 3.23 25.56
N SER A 87 -5.85 2.97 26.86
CA SER A 87 -6.91 3.42 27.78
C SER A 87 -6.87 4.93 28.07
N SER A 88 -5.79 5.62 27.67
CA SER A 88 -5.68 7.08 27.81
C SER A 88 -6.59 7.78 26.82
N TRP A 89 -7.61 8.50 27.31
CA TRP A 89 -8.50 9.29 26.49
C TRP A 89 -7.78 10.31 25.62
N LEU A 90 -6.76 10.97 26.18
CA LEU A 90 -5.99 11.99 25.47
C LEU A 90 -5.24 11.40 24.26
N LEU A 91 -4.49 10.31 24.48
CA LEU A 91 -3.73 9.65 23.41
C LEU A 91 -4.67 9.10 22.32
N ASN A 92 -5.78 8.50 22.75
CA ASN A 92 -6.76 7.97 21.81
C ASN A 92 -7.38 9.07 20.95
N SER A 93 -7.79 10.20 21.56
CA SER A 93 -8.43 11.32 20.84
C SER A 93 -7.47 12.01 19.87
N LEU A 94 -6.21 12.24 20.27
CA LEU A 94 -5.19 12.84 19.41
C LEU A 94 -4.88 11.94 18.20
N ALA A 95 -4.68 10.63 18.45
CA ALA A 95 -4.45 9.69 17.37
C ALA A 95 -5.67 9.54 16.44
N TRP A 96 -6.90 9.57 17.00
CA TRP A 96 -8.11 9.58 16.21
C TRP A 96 -8.21 10.82 15.31
N GLY A 97 -7.95 12.01 15.88
CA GLY A 97 -7.98 13.26 15.12
C GLY A 97 -6.97 13.26 13.97
N TYR A 98 -5.74 12.77 14.21
CA TYR A 98 -4.72 12.61 13.18
C TYR A 98 -5.20 11.68 12.05
N ILE A 99 -5.67 10.48 12.41
CA ILE A 99 -6.14 9.47 11.47
C ILE A 99 -7.32 9.99 10.65
N TRP A 100 -8.28 10.63 11.31
CA TRP A 100 -9.44 11.24 10.66
C TRP A 100 -9.01 12.30 9.64
N LEU A 101 -8.10 13.20 10.04
CA LEU A 101 -7.64 14.29 9.19
C LEU A 101 -6.96 13.75 7.92
N PHE A 102 -5.92 12.93 8.07
CA PHE A 102 -5.12 12.47 6.93
C PHE A 102 -5.80 11.43 6.04
N ARG A 103 -6.82 10.74 6.53
CA ARG A 103 -7.68 9.87 5.69
C ARG A 103 -8.78 10.63 4.96
N SER A 104 -9.12 11.83 5.43
CA SER A 104 -10.16 12.66 4.80
C SER A 104 -9.61 13.58 3.72
N LEU A 105 -8.32 13.91 3.77
CA LEU A 105 -7.68 14.81 2.81
C LEU A 105 -7.14 14.04 1.60
N PRO A 106 -7.37 14.55 0.37
CA PRO A 106 -6.68 14.03 -0.81
C PRO A 106 -5.16 14.21 -0.69
N LEU A 107 -4.39 13.17 -1.03
CA LEU A 107 -2.93 13.20 -0.96
C LEU A 107 -2.32 14.40 -1.69
N ILE A 108 -2.82 14.71 -2.89
CA ILE A 108 -2.33 15.83 -3.71
C ILE A 108 -2.47 17.16 -2.98
N VAL A 109 -3.56 17.38 -2.23
CA VAL A 109 -3.79 18.59 -1.45
C VAL A 109 -2.78 18.71 -0.31
N VAL A 110 -2.52 17.59 0.39
CA VAL A 110 -1.52 17.53 1.46
C VAL A 110 -0.13 17.89 0.92
N LEU A 111 0.26 17.32 -0.24
CA LEU A 111 1.54 17.61 -0.88
C LEU A 111 1.69 19.09 -1.24
N ILE A 112 0.68 19.68 -1.86
CA ILE A 112 0.70 21.09 -2.27
C ILE A 112 0.77 22.03 -1.05
N ILE A 113 0.01 21.75 0.00
CA ILE A 113 0.04 22.56 1.24
C ILE A 113 1.43 22.48 1.87
N LEU A 114 2.00 21.29 2.01
CA LEU A 114 3.34 21.12 2.60
C LEU A 114 4.43 21.80 1.78
N TYR A 115 4.37 21.70 0.47
CA TYR A 115 5.37 22.32 -0.43
C TYR A 115 5.34 23.85 -0.35
N ASN A 116 4.15 24.40 -0.22
CA ASN A 116 3.95 25.85 -0.09
C ASN A 116 4.00 26.34 1.37
N PHE A 117 4.39 25.46 2.31
CA PHE A 117 4.40 25.82 3.73
C PHE A 117 5.39 26.94 4.05
N SER A 118 6.47 27.06 3.26
CA SER A 118 7.44 28.16 3.34
C SER A 118 6.85 29.54 3.07
N TYR A 119 5.72 29.66 2.35
CA TYR A 119 5.01 30.94 2.18
C TYR A 119 4.30 31.41 3.46
N LEU A 120 3.99 30.46 4.35
CA LEU A 120 3.33 30.78 5.63
C LEU A 120 4.35 31.00 6.74
N TYR A 121 5.47 30.27 6.69
CA TYR A 121 6.49 30.28 7.73
C TYR A 121 7.87 30.24 7.08
N ASP A 122 8.60 31.36 7.10
CA ASP A 122 9.95 31.47 6.54
C ASP A 122 10.94 30.57 7.27
N THR A 123 10.77 30.48 8.60
CA THR A 123 11.64 29.66 9.47
C THR A 123 10.82 28.77 10.39
N LEU A 124 11.29 27.54 10.54
CA LEU A 124 10.79 26.59 11.54
C LEU A 124 11.74 26.66 12.75
N SER A 125 11.24 27.11 13.88
CA SER A 125 12.01 27.18 15.13
C SER A 125 11.60 26.07 16.10
N LEU A 126 12.59 25.37 16.64
CA LEU A 126 12.41 24.44 17.75
C LEU A 126 12.57 25.23 19.05
N GLY A 127 11.55 25.23 19.90
CA GLY A 127 11.58 25.97 21.15
C GLY A 127 10.35 25.69 22.00
N VAL A 128 10.26 26.38 23.14
CA VAL A 128 9.08 26.28 24.00
C VAL A 128 8.02 27.26 23.51
N PRO A 129 6.82 26.77 23.14
CA PRO A 129 5.74 27.63 22.67
C PRO A 129 5.44 28.76 23.68
N PHE A 130 5.22 29.97 23.18
CA PHE A 130 4.86 31.16 23.94
C PHE A 130 5.91 31.73 24.91
N THR A 131 7.14 31.17 24.94
CA THR A 131 8.20 31.62 25.90
C THR A 131 9.33 32.40 25.24
N GLY A 132 9.39 32.45 23.90
CA GLY A 132 10.50 33.06 23.15
C GLY A 132 11.82 32.27 23.22
N ILE A 133 11.87 31.14 23.92
CA ILE A 133 13.07 30.28 24.03
C ILE A 133 13.13 29.40 22.76
N THR A 134 14.18 29.63 21.95
CA THR A 134 14.45 28.81 20.74
C THR A 134 15.78 28.10 20.88
N TRP A 135 15.80 26.79 20.59
CA TRP A 135 17.01 25.98 20.59
C TRP A 135 17.68 25.91 19.21
N GLY A 136 16.93 26.21 18.15
CA GLY A 136 17.41 26.25 16.79
C GLY A 136 16.32 26.72 15.83
N SER A 137 16.73 27.33 14.73
CA SER A 137 15.84 27.74 13.65
C SER A 137 16.39 27.23 12.32
N PHE A 138 15.50 26.77 11.45
CA PHE A 138 15.83 26.23 10.14
C PHE A 138 14.97 26.97 9.12
N GLU A 139 15.54 27.36 8.00
CA GLU A 139 14.76 27.88 6.89
C GLU A 139 13.81 26.80 6.35
N THR A 140 12.53 27.11 6.29
CA THR A 140 11.50 26.14 5.91
C THR A 140 11.74 25.58 4.51
N ILE A 141 12.21 26.41 3.58
CA ILE A 141 12.50 25.98 2.20
C ILE A 141 13.63 24.93 2.12
N ASN A 142 14.59 24.99 3.04
CA ASN A 142 15.69 24.02 3.11
C ASN A 142 15.23 22.68 3.73
N VAL A 143 14.26 22.72 4.63
CA VAL A 143 13.69 21.53 5.29
C VAL A 143 12.65 20.85 4.38
N LEU A 144 11.76 21.63 3.76
CA LEU A 144 10.68 21.17 2.90
C LEU A 144 11.02 21.38 1.40
N GLY A 145 12.16 20.85 0.96
CA GLY A 145 12.46 20.70 -0.47
C GLY A 145 11.58 19.63 -1.14
N GLN A 146 11.64 19.49 -2.46
CA GLN A 146 10.79 18.57 -3.22
C GLN A 146 10.80 17.14 -2.66
N PHE A 147 11.97 16.56 -2.44
CA PHE A 147 12.13 15.19 -1.95
C PHE A 147 11.62 15.00 -0.52
N SER A 148 12.01 15.88 0.39
CA SER A 148 11.57 15.81 1.79
C SER A 148 10.06 16.04 1.93
N THR A 149 9.51 16.98 1.18
CA THR A 149 8.05 17.21 1.14
C THR A 149 7.30 15.99 0.64
N ALA A 150 7.82 15.33 -0.41
CA ALA A 150 7.25 14.11 -0.94
C ALA A 150 7.21 13.01 0.14
N ILE A 151 8.35 12.76 0.81
CA ILE A 151 8.43 11.76 1.88
C ILE A 151 7.50 12.10 3.04
N VAL A 152 7.50 13.35 3.51
CA VAL A 152 6.65 13.77 4.63
C VAL A 152 5.17 13.62 4.26
N GLY A 153 4.74 14.13 3.11
CA GLY A 153 3.35 14.07 2.68
C GLY A 153 2.84 12.65 2.47
N LEU A 154 3.62 11.81 1.78
CA LEU A 154 3.32 10.39 1.61
C LEU A 154 3.24 9.68 2.96
N THR A 155 4.19 9.95 3.86
CA THR A 155 4.25 9.32 5.19
C THR A 155 3.08 9.72 6.07
N LEU A 156 2.71 11.00 6.10
CA LEU A 156 1.58 11.49 6.91
C LEU A 156 0.28 10.80 6.52
N VAL A 157 -0.02 10.74 5.24
CA VAL A 157 -1.23 10.08 4.74
C VAL A 157 -1.16 8.58 4.96
N GLN A 158 -0.06 7.94 4.56
CA GLN A 158 0.08 6.49 4.63
C GLN A 158 0.09 5.97 6.08
N SER A 159 0.68 6.69 7.03
CA SER A 159 0.69 6.29 8.45
C SER A 159 -0.72 6.24 9.06
N ALA A 160 -1.64 7.07 8.59
CA ALA A 160 -3.03 7.04 9.04
C ALA A 160 -3.76 5.77 8.57
N TYR A 161 -3.51 5.31 7.34
CA TYR A 161 -4.03 4.03 6.84
C TYR A 161 -3.39 2.85 7.55
N THR A 162 -2.06 2.87 7.69
CA THR A 162 -1.30 1.83 8.39
C THR A 162 -1.75 1.68 9.85
N ALA A 163 -2.03 2.78 10.54
CA ALA A 163 -2.54 2.75 11.92
C ALA A 163 -3.86 2.00 12.04
N GLU A 164 -4.81 2.22 11.13
CA GLU A 164 -6.10 1.53 11.15
C GLU A 164 -5.96 0.04 10.78
N ILE A 165 -5.05 -0.32 9.86
CA ILE A 165 -4.76 -1.72 9.53
C ILE A 165 -4.19 -2.44 10.76
N ILE A 166 -3.21 -1.85 11.42
CA ILE A 166 -2.62 -2.43 12.64
C ILE A 166 -3.68 -2.54 13.73
N ARG A 167 -4.44 -1.48 14.00
CA ARG A 167 -5.53 -1.50 14.99
C ARG A 167 -6.57 -2.57 14.65
N GLY A 168 -7.01 -2.66 13.41
CA GLY A 168 -7.96 -3.67 12.94
C GLY A 168 -7.43 -5.09 13.12
N GLY A 169 -6.14 -5.32 12.85
CA GLY A 169 -5.49 -6.60 13.07
C GLY A 169 -5.49 -7.04 14.54
N PHE A 170 -5.22 -6.12 15.48
CA PHE A 170 -5.31 -6.41 16.92
C PHE A 170 -6.74 -6.69 17.38
N LEU A 171 -7.71 -5.93 16.90
CA LEU A 171 -9.13 -6.13 17.24
C LEU A 171 -9.72 -7.38 16.59
N GLY A 172 -9.13 -7.86 15.50
CA GLY A 172 -9.56 -9.08 14.82
C GLY A 172 -9.12 -10.37 15.50
N VAL A 173 -8.26 -10.31 16.53
CA VAL A 173 -7.89 -11.48 17.30
C VAL A 173 -9.03 -11.84 18.26
N ASP A 174 -9.37 -13.14 18.31
CA ASP A 174 -10.46 -13.66 19.16
C ASP A 174 -10.29 -13.22 20.63
N HIS A 175 -11.37 -12.71 21.22
CA HIS A 175 -11.37 -12.18 22.59
C HIS A 175 -11.02 -13.26 23.62
N GLY A 176 -11.38 -14.52 23.36
CA GLY A 176 -11.02 -15.66 24.21
C GLY A 176 -9.50 -15.84 24.35
N GLN A 177 -8.69 -15.42 23.36
CA GLN A 177 -7.23 -15.46 23.46
C GLN A 177 -6.71 -14.46 24.49
N TYR A 178 -7.36 -13.28 24.60
CA TYR A 178 -7.04 -12.27 25.61
C TYR A 178 -7.43 -12.76 27.01
N GLU A 179 -8.59 -13.38 27.16
CA GLU A 179 -9.11 -13.90 28.41
C GLU A 179 -8.30 -15.11 28.91
N ALA A 180 -8.02 -16.08 28.04
CA ALA A 180 -7.21 -17.25 28.38
C ALA A 180 -5.80 -16.85 28.83
N ALA A 181 -5.17 -15.92 28.12
CA ALA A 181 -3.85 -15.41 28.50
C ALA A 181 -3.85 -14.64 29.84
N ALA A 182 -4.95 -13.92 30.14
CA ALA A 182 -5.13 -13.25 31.40
C ALA A 182 -5.36 -14.25 32.55
N ALA A 183 -6.16 -15.30 32.33
CA ALA A 183 -6.41 -16.37 33.31
C ALA A 183 -5.12 -17.13 33.70
N LEU A 184 -4.17 -17.24 32.75
CA LEU A 184 -2.83 -17.79 33.00
C LEU A 184 -1.88 -16.83 33.76
N GLY A 185 -2.36 -15.63 34.16
CA GLY A 185 -1.56 -14.64 34.88
C GLY A 185 -0.44 -13.99 34.03
N LEU A 186 -0.51 -14.06 32.70
CA LEU A 186 0.51 -13.47 31.84
C LEU A 186 0.48 -11.94 31.88
N PRO A 187 1.62 -11.28 32.10
CA PRO A 187 1.68 -9.83 32.07
C PRO A 187 1.34 -9.31 30.68
N ALA A 188 0.70 -8.13 30.59
CA ALA A 188 0.10 -7.57 29.37
C ALA A 188 1.08 -7.57 28.18
N TRP A 189 2.36 -7.21 28.39
CA TRP A 189 3.35 -7.19 27.33
C TRP A 189 3.64 -8.59 26.73
N ARG A 190 3.73 -9.64 27.58
CA ARG A 190 3.93 -11.04 27.14
C ARG A 190 2.73 -11.55 26.38
N ARG A 191 1.52 -11.25 26.90
CA ARG A 191 0.25 -11.54 26.21
C ARG A 191 0.26 -10.93 24.82
N THR A 192 0.54 -9.62 24.72
CA THR A 192 0.52 -8.91 23.44
C THR A 192 1.58 -9.44 22.48
N VAL A 193 2.85 -9.55 22.89
CA VAL A 193 3.95 -9.90 21.97
C VAL A 193 3.97 -11.37 21.59
N ARG A 194 3.64 -12.31 22.53
CA ARG A 194 3.79 -13.74 22.29
C ARG A 194 2.52 -14.43 21.80
N ILE A 195 1.34 -13.86 22.06
CA ILE A 195 0.04 -14.50 21.75
C ILE A 195 -0.71 -13.69 20.70
N ILE A 196 -0.94 -12.41 20.97
CA ILE A 196 -1.84 -11.57 20.17
C ILE A 196 -1.14 -11.10 18.88
N LEU A 197 0.06 -10.52 18.99
CA LEU A 197 0.77 -9.97 17.84
C LEU A 197 1.02 -11.00 16.72
N PRO A 198 1.46 -12.26 16.98
CA PRO A 198 1.63 -13.25 15.93
C PRO A 198 0.32 -13.60 15.21
N GLN A 199 -0.81 -13.52 15.90
CA GLN A 199 -2.13 -13.74 15.31
C GLN A 199 -2.57 -12.51 14.53
N ALA A 200 -2.44 -11.31 15.11
CA ALA A 200 -2.75 -10.03 14.45
C ALA A 200 -1.95 -9.83 13.16
N LEU A 201 -0.65 -10.20 13.14
CA LEU A 201 0.21 -10.07 11.96
C LEU A 201 -0.32 -10.82 10.73
N ARG A 202 -1.07 -11.90 10.92
CA ARG A 202 -1.67 -12.66 9.82
C ARG A 202 -2.70 -11.85 9.05
N THR A 203 -3.39 -10.94 9.72
CA THR A 203 -4.35 -10.00 9.10
C THR A 203 -3.68 -8.70 8.68
N ILE A 204 -2.72 -8.21 9.49
CA ILE A 204 -1.99 -6.96 9.24
C ILE A 204 -1.14 -7.06 7.98
N LEU A 205 -0.38 -8.16 7.81
CA LEU A 205 0.59 -8.26 6.70
C LEU A 205 -0.08 -8.24 5.31
N PRO A 206 -1.14 -9.03 5.01
CA PRO A 206 -1.80 -8.94 3.70
C PRO A 206 -2.35 -7.55 3.41
N SER A 207 -3.04 -6.94 4.38
CA SER A 207 -3.60 -5.59 4.24
C SER A 207 -2.51 -4.53 4.12
N GLY A 208 -1.42 -4.66 4.88
CA GLY A 208 -0.27 -3.77 4.81
C GLY A 208 0.43 -3.82 3.45
N PHE A 209 0.59 -5.00 2.84
CA PHE A 209 1.15 -5.12 1.49
C PHE A 209 0.25 -4.48 0.42
N ASN A 210 -1.07 -4.60 0.54
CA ASN A 210 -2.00 -3.90 -0.35
C ASN A 210 -1.82 -2.37 -0.27
N GLU A 211 -1.57 -1.84 0.94
CA GLU A 211 -1.27 -0.43 1.12
C GLU A 211 0.08 -0.02 0.54
N ILE A 212 1.12 -0.86 0.62
CA ILE A 212 2.41 -0.61 -0.03
C ILE A 212 2.25 -0.52 -1.55
N ILE A 213 1.46 -1.42 -2.15
CA ILE A 213 1.15 -1.39 -3.58
C ILE A 213 0.37 -0.12 -3.94
N SER A 214 -0.56 0.31 -3.09
CA SER A 214 -1.30 1.55 -3.27
C SER A 214 -0.39 2.77 -3.15
N LEU A 215 0.52 2.79 -2.18
CA LEU A 215 1.51 3.84 -1.99
C LEU A 215 2.44 3.95 -3.21
N ALA A 216 2.93 2.84 -3.76
CA ALA A 216 3.77 2.83 -4.95
C ALA A 216 3.10 3.49 -6.16
N LYS A 217 1.78 3.33 -6.30
CA LYS A 217 0.99 4.07 -7.32
C LYS A 217 0.75 5.51 -6.90
N GLY A 218 0.55 5.74 -5.61
CA GLY A 218 0.32 7.07 -5.03
C GLY A 218 1.51 8.02 -5.19
N THR A 219 2.74 7.50 -5.32
CA THR A 219 3.92 8.33 -5.60
C THR A 219 3.77 9.14 -6.88
N ALA A 220 2.98 8.70 -7.86
CA ALA A 220 2.69 9.49 -9.05
C ALA A 220 2.11 10.88 -8.72
N MET A 221 1.38 11.04 -7.60
CA MET A 221 0.85 12.35 -7.19
C MET A 221 1.93 13.36 -6.81
N VAL A 222 3.16 12.88 -6.58
CA VAL A 222 4.31 13.74 -6.25
C VAL A 222 4.75 14.60 -7.44
N TYR A 223 4.28 14.30 -8.65
CA TYR A 223 4.55 15.11 -9.86
C TYR A 223 4.23 16.60 -9.66
N VAL A 224 3.27 16.94 -8.80
CA VAL A 224 2.89 18.33 -8.49
C VAL A 224 4.01 19.13 -7.82
N LEU A 225 4.98 18.45 -7.22
CA LEU A 225 6.17 19.03 -6.60
C LEU A 225 7.32 19.23 -7.60
N ALA A 226 7.10 18.90 -8.87
CA ALA A 226 8.13 18.86 -9.92
C ALA A 226 9.33 17.95 -9.55
N MET A 227 9.09 16.90 -8.78
CA MET A 227 10.12 15.92 -8.40
C MET A 227 10.28 14.86 -9.49
N PRO A 228 11.49 14.52 -9.94
CA PRO A 228 11.75 13.60 -11.06
C PRO A 228 11.56 12.12 -10.65
N GLU A 229 10.36 11.74 -10.19
CA GLU A 229 9.92 10.34 -10.12
C GLU A 229 9.39 9.89 -11.50
N LEU A 230 8.95 8.65 -11.60
CA LEU A 230 8.57 8.04 -12.89
C LEU A 230 7.54 8.86 -13.68
N PHE A 231 6.43 9.28 -13.06
CA PHE A 231 5.36 9.96 -13.78
C PHE A 231 5.75 11.38 -14.21
N TYR A 232 6.42 12.13 -13.33
CA TYR A 232 6.93 13.47 -13.68
C TYR A 232 7.99 13.40 -14.78
N THR A 233 8.89 12.43 -14.72
CA THR A 233 9.91 12.21 -15.77
C THR A 233 9.25 11.97 -17.13
N ILE A 234 8.23 11.10 -17.18
CA ILE A 234 7.42 10.86 -18.37
C ILE A 234 6.75 12.14 -18.86
N GLN A 235 6.18 12.91 -17.95
CA GLN A 235 5.50 14.17 -18.27
C GLN A 235 6.46 15.19 -18.88
N MET A 236 7.66 15.33 -18.33
CA MET A 236 8.69 16.23 -18.86
C MET A 236 9.13 15.83 -20.26
N ILE A 237 9.24 14.54 -20.55
CA ILE A 237 9.63 14.06 -21.87
C ILE A 237 8.50 14.32 -22.87
N TYR A 238 7.25 13.91 -22.59
CA TYR A 238 6.17 14.07 -23.57
C TYR A 238 5.80 15.54 -23.81
N ASN A 239 5.96 16.41 -22.83
CA ASN A 239 5.76 17.85 -23.05
C ASN A 239 6.78 18.44 -24.03
N ARG A 240 7.98 17.87 -24.11
CA ARG A 240 9.04 18.30 -25.04
C ARG A 240 8.95 17.62 -26.41
N THR A 241 8.64 16.32 -26.43
CA THR A 241 8.66 15.51 -27.66
C THR A 241 7.30 15.41 -28.33
N GLN A 242 6.21 15.75 -27.64
CA GLN A 242 4.81 15.59 -28.05
C GLN A 242 4.39 14.11 -28.24
N GLU A 243 5.22 13.15 -27.81
CA GLU A 243 4.98 11.71 -27.89
C GLU A 243 4.13 11.23 -26.68
N VAL A 244 2.93 11.80 -26.50
CA VAL A 244 2.13 11.65 -25.27
C VAL A 244 1.70 10.20 -25.02
N ILE A 245 1.07 9.56 -26.02
CA ILE A 245 0.49 8.22 -25.86
C ILE A 245 1.56 7.16 -25.59
N PRO A 246 2.64 7.06 -26.40
CA PRO A 246 3.69 6.08 -26.15
C PRO A 246 4.34 6.22 -24.77
N LEU A 247 4.59 7.44 -24.32
CA LEU A 247 5.21 7.70 -23.03
C LEU A 247 4.28 7.40 -21.84
N LEU A 248 3.00 7.72 -21.94
CA LEU A 248 2.02 7.29 -20.93
C LEU A 248 1.91 5.77 -20.85
N MET A 249 2.05 5.07 -21.98
CA MET A 249 2.11 3.60 -21.98
C MET A 249 3.37 3.08 -21.28
N VAL A 250 4.54 3.72 -21.52
CA VAL A 250 5.78 3.39 -20.80
C VAL A 250 5.53 3.45 -19.29
N GLY A 251 4.93 4.55 -18.82
CA GLY A 251 4.59 4.70 -17.41
C GLY A 251 3.62 3.64 -16.90
N ALA A 252 2.54 3.39 -17.65
CA ALA A 252 1.55 2.39 -17.29
C ALA A 252 2.18 0.99 -17.16
N VAL A 253 3.04 0.60 -18.10
CA VAL A 253 3.72 -0.70 -18.06
C VAL A 253 4.73 -0.76 -16.90
N TRP A 254 5.48 0.30 -16.62
CA TRP A 254 6.38 0.32 -15.46
C TRP A 254 5.63 0.23 -14.13
N TYR A 255 4.51 0.96 -13.95
CA TYR A 255 3.68 0.80 -12.76
C TYR A 255 3.08 -0.62 -12.67
N LEU A 256 2.70 -1.23 -13.79
CA LEU A 256 2.26 -2.63 -13.83
C LEU A 256 3.39 -3.58 -13.39
N VAL A 257 4.62 -3.38 -13.86
CA VAL A 257 5.79 -4.17 -13.44
C VAL A 257 6.03 -4.03 -11.95
N ILE A 258 6.10 -2.79 -11.43
CA ILE A 258 6.32 -2.51 -10.00
C ILE A 258 5.24 -3.19 -9.16
N THR A 259 3.97 -2.98 -9.49
CA THR A 259 2.85 -3.55 -8.71
C THR A 259 2.79 -5.07 -8.82
N THR A 260 3.15 -5.65 -9.95
CA THR A 260 3.22 -7.11 -10.14
C THR A 260 4.32 -7.72 -9.28
N VAL A 261 5.51 -7.12 -9.25
CA VAL A 261 6.62 -7.56 -8.40
C VAL A 261 6.23 -7.49 -6.92
N LEU A 262 5.65 -6.36 -6.48
CA LEU A 262 5.18 -6.20 -5.10
C LEU A 262 4.08 -7.23 -4.75
N SER A 263 3.15 -7.49 -5.67
CA SER A 263 2.10 -8.50 -5.48
C SER A 263 2.66 -9.93 -5.43
N ALA A 264 3.71 -10.22 -6.20
CA ALA A 264 4.39 -11.51 -6.13
C ALA A 264 5.08 -11.70 -4.76
N ILE A 265 5.74 -10.66 -4.25
CA ILE A 265 6.34 -10.67 -2.90
C ILE A 265 5.25 -10.89 -1.84
N GLN A 266 4.14 -10.15 -1.91
CA GLN A 266 2.97 -10.32 -1.04
C GLN A 266 2.51 -11.78 -1.02
N HIS A 267 2.31 -12.38 -2.19
CA HIS A 267 1.82 -13.74 -2.32
C HIS A 267 2.76 -14.80 -1.68
N VAL A 268 4.08 -14.61 -1.81
CA VAL A 268 5.07 -15.48 -1.16
C VAL A 268 4.94 -15.40 0.36
N ILE A 269 4.81 -14.19 0.91
CA ILE A 269 4.66 -13.96 2.35
C ILE A 269 3.36 -14.57 2.88
N GLU A 270 2.23 -14.33 2.19
CA GLU A 270 0.92 -14.88 2.54
C GLU A 270 0.92 -16.42 2.54
N ARG A 271 1.54 -17.03 1.55
CA ARG A 271 1.72 -18.50 1.51
C ARG A 271 2.53 -19.03 2.70
N GLY A 272 3.55 -18.29 3.14
CA GLY A 272 4.33 -18.61 4.34
C GLY A 272 3.47 -18.63 5.60
N LEU A 273 2.63 -17.59 5.77
CA LEU A 273 1.72 -17.47 6.90
C LEU A 273 0.65 -18.58 6.92
N ALA A 274 0.03 -18.88 5.77
CA ALA A 274 -1.00 -19.92 5.65
C ALA A 274 -0.48 -21.35 5.91
N ARG A 275 0.79 -21.64 5.61
CA ARG A 275 1.39 -22.95 5.93
C ARG A 275 1.52 -23.18 7.43
N SER A 276 1.83 -22.15 8.19
CA SER A 276 1.92 -22.20 9.65
C SER A 276 0.57 -22.57 10.32
N GLU A 277 -0.56 -22.12 9.76
CA GLU A 277 -1.89 -22.50 10.25
C GLU A 277 -2.23 -23.99 10.05
N ARG A 278 -1.92 -24.51 8.85
CA ARG A 278 -2.20 -25.91 8.53
C ARG A 278 -1.40 -26.89 9.41
N GLN A 279 -0.23 -26.51 9.86
CA GLN A 279 0.58 -27.33 10.77
C GLN A 279 0.02 -27.33 12.18
N ILE A 280 -0.48 -26.19 12.68
CA ILE A 280 -1.07 -26.07 14.02
C ILE A 280 -2.43 -26.81 14.07
N GLY A 281 -3.29 -26.66 13.06
CA GLY A 281 -4.56 -27.36 12.96
C GLY A 281 -4.43 -28.88 12.88
N ARG A 282 -3.40 -29.40 12.16
CA ARG A 282 -3.12 -30.84 12.11
C ARG A 282 -2.60 -31.40 13.42
N ALA A 283 -1.85 -30.59 14.19
CA ALA A 283 -1.35 -31.01 15.51
C ALA A 283 -2.45 -31.08 16.58
N SER A 284 -3.50 -30.27 16.47
CA SER A 284 -4.66 -30.30 17.39
C SER A 284 -5.59 -31.48 17.11
N VAL A 285 -5.92 -31.74 15.85
CA VAL A 285 -6.79 -32.88 15.46
C VAL A 285 -6.13 -34.23 15.76
N GLY A 286 -4.81 -34.33 15.67
CA GLY A 286 -4.09 -35.56 16.00
C GLY A 286 -4.01 -35.89 17.51
N LYS A 287 -4.36 -34.97 18.41
CA LYS A 287 -4.41 -35.19 19.87
C LYS A 287 -5.80 -35.58 20.39
N GLU A 288 -6.87 -35.27 19.63
CA GLU A 288 -8.23 -35.65 19.99
C GLU A 288 -8.60 -37.09 19.62
N CYS A 289 -7.75 -37.80 18.86
CA CYS A 289 -7.92 -39.18 18.42
C CYS A 289 -7.02 -40.17 19.16
N ARG A 290 -6.51 -39.85 20.35
CA ARG A 290 -5.77 -40.82 21.20
C ARG A 290 -6.35 -40.91 22.60
#